data_6a711d54c9221de876f35c1aecfd25ad
#
_entry.id   6a711d54c9221de876f35c1aecfd25ad
#
_cell.length_a   1.000
_cell.length_b   1.000
_cell.length_c   1.000
_cell.angle_alpha   90.00
_cell.angle_beta   90.00
_cell.angle_gamma   90.00
#
_symmetry.space_group_name_H-M   'P 1'
#
loop_
_entity.id
_entity.type
_entity.pdbx_description
1 polymer ?
#
loop_
_entity_poly.entity_id
_entity_poly.type
_entity_poly.pdbx_seq_one_letter_code
_entity_poly.pdbx_strand_id
1 'polypeptide(L)'
;MMRTTKHLRFLAAAALVVAAACSTTKMLQTWTAPGFSKTTVKKILVLGVTPNPLLRRLYEDSFAVELEKLGYQAVSGYLWAPDATSLDKDAIIARMKAENVTNVIVTRIIGKRELVTYTAPTVMVGYGGYGGYGGFGPAYYGSWSTYYTAGYAAVMDPGYMTVNDVVTLQTNFYDASREPDALVWSGESDTTLDQTRSGKQVPGVISTVVYQMRASRVL
;
A
#
# COMPACT_ATOMS: atom_id res chain seq x y z
N MET A 1 -27.83 35.11 -10.58
CA MET A 1 -27.62 33.73 -11.06
C MET A 1 -26.18 33.27 -10.73
N MET A 2 -25.70 33.41 -9.46
CA MET A 2 -24.29 33.19 -9.06
C MET A 2 -24.11 32.45 -7.72
N ARG A 3 -25.07 31.63 -7.28
CA ARG A 3 -25.00 30.91 -6.00
C ARG A 3 -24.80 29.39 -6.11
N THR A 4 -24.98 28.78 -7.27
CA THR A 4 -24.92 27.30 -7.46
C THR A 4 -23.52 26.72 -7.66
N THR A 5 -22.53 27.51 -8.05
CA THR A 5 -21.19 27.04 -8.37
C THR A 5 -20.30 26.79 -7.13
N LYS A 6 -20.62 27.44 -5.98
CA LYS A 6 -19.83 27.22 -4.74
C LYS A 6 -20.12 25.87 -4.08
N HIS A 7 -21.37 25.43 -4.09
CA HIS A 7 -21.76 24.13 -3.49
C HIS A 7 -21.24 22.93 -4.29
N LEU A 8 -21.11 23.07 -5.61
CA LEU A 8 -20.58 22.01 -6.47
C LEU A 8 -19.06 21.78 -6.24
N ARG A 9 -18.31 22.84 -5.91
CA ARG A 9 -16.89 22.75 -5.58
C ARG A 9 -16.63 22.10 -4.21
N PHE A 10 -17.50 22.32 -3.23
CA PHE A 10 -17.43 21.68 -1.91
C PHE A 10 -17.80 20.19 -1.96
N LEU A 11 -18.78 19.80 -2.79
CA LEU A 11 -19.15 18.41 -3.01
C LEU A 11 -18.04 17.61 -3.72
N ALA A 12 -17.36 18.24 -4.70
CA ALA A 12 -16.23 17.61 -5.39
C ALA A 12 -15.01 17.41 -4.46
N ALA A 13 -14.75 18.35 -3.55
CA ALA A 13 -13.66 18.23 -2.57
C ALA A 13 -13.97 17.16 -1.50
N ALA A 14 -15.21 17.03 -1.06
CA ALA A 14 -15.63 16.00 -0.11
C ALA A 14 -15.58 14.58 -0.70
N ALA A 15 -15.87 14.41 -1.99
CA ALA A 15 -15.79 13.11 -2.68
C ALA A 15 -14.35 12.59 -2.82
N LEU A 16 -13.35 13.47 -2.88
CA LEU A 16 -11.94 13.08 -2.99
C LEU A 16 -11.37 12.51 -1.67
N VAL A 17 -11.94 12.86 -0.52
CA VAL A 17 -11.45 12.41 0.80
C VAL A 17 -11.91 10.99 1.13
N VAL A 18 -13.01 10.53 0.55
CA VAL A 18 -13.60 9.21 0.86
C VAL A 18 -12.85 8.06 0.16
N ALA A 19 -12.12 8.31 -0.92
CA ALA A 19 -11.38 7.27 -1.65
C ALA A 19 -10.10 6.78 -0.94
N ALA A 20 -9.62 7.48 0.08
CA ALA A 20 -8.40 7.13 0.82
C ALA A 20 -8.62 6.10 1.95
N ALA A 21 -9.87 5.75 2.27
CA ALA A 21 -10.21 4.98 3.49
C ALA A 21 -10.10 3.46 3.35
N CYS A 22 -9.79 2.91 2.17
CA CYS A 22 -9.71 1.46 1.94
C CYS A 22 -8.33 0.95 1.54
N SER A 23 -7.25 1.70 1.82
CA SER A 23 -5.90 1.20 1.54
C SER A 23 -5.49 0.20 2.63
N THR A 24 -5.25 -1.05 2.24
CA THR A 24 -4.62 -2.07 3.09
C THR A 24 -3.14 -1.78 3.33
N THR A 25 -2.60 -0.73 2.71
CA THR A 25 -1.20 -0.33 2.75
C THR A 25 -1.02 0.95 3.54
N LYS A 26 -0.08 0.93 4.48
CA LYS A 26 0.31 2.07 5.32
C LYS A 26 1.81 2.33 5.15
N MET A 27 2.19 3.58 4.83
CA MET A 27 3.59 4.00 4.91
C MET A 27 4.03 4.07 6.38
N LEU A 28 5.20 3.50 6.67
CA LEU A 28 5.80 3.50 8.00
C LEU A 28 6.78 4.66 8.15
N GLN A 29 7.72 4.76 7.22
CA GLN A 29 8.75 5.78 7.20
C GLN A 29 9.22 6.08 5.78
N THR A 30 9.76 7.26 5.60
CA THR A 30 10.37 7.68 4.35
C THR A 30 11.61 8.53 4.59
N TRP A 31 12.55 8.45 3.68
CA TRP A 31 13.74 9.28 3.64
C TRP A 31 13.95 9.83 2.24
N THR A 32 14.44 11.07 2.14
CA THR A 32 14.75 11.72 0.87
C THR A 32 16.14 12.35 0.95
N ALA A 33 16.94 12.17 -0.09
CA ALA A 33 18.27 12.76 -0.18
C ALA A 33 18.20 14.29 -0.21
N PRO A 34 18.99 15.00 0.62
CA PRO A 34 19.04 16.43 0.59
C PRO A 34 19.50 16.94 -0.80
N GLY A 35 18.82 17.99 -1.31
CA GLY A 35 19.19 18.63 -2.57
C GLY A 35 18.88 17.86 -3.85
N PHE A 36 18.12 16.76 -3.77
CA PHE A 36 17.68 16.08 -4.98
C PHE A 36 16.72 16.95 -5.80
N SER A 37 16.89 16.94 -7.13
CA SER A 37 16.00 17.61 -8.06
C SER A 37 15.37 16.61 -9.02
N LYS A 38 14.04 16.55 -9.05
CA LYS A 38 13.26 15.68 -9.95
C LYS A 38 13.42 16.00 -11.44
N THR A 39 14.01 17.13 -11.78
CA THR A 39 14.21 17.54 -13.19
C THR A 39 15.15 16.62 -13.95
N THR A 40 15.94 15.78 -13.25
CA THR A 40 16.81 14.77 -13.84
C THR A 40 16.11 13.47 -14.18
N VAL A 41 14.92 13.26 -13.65
CA VAL A 41 14.15 12.02 -13.84
C VAL A 41 13.52 12.02 -15.24
N LYS A 42 13.96 11.09 -16.11
CA LYS A 42 13.45 10.96 -17.49
C LYS A 42 12.82 9.61 -17.73
N LYS A 43 13.58 8.54 -17.56
CA LYS A 43 13.16 7.17 -17.78
C LYS A 43 13.53 6.33 -16.57
N ILE A 44 12.60 5.55 -16.08
CA ILE A 44 12.70 4.81 -14.82
C ILE A 44 12.62 3.31 -15.10
N LEU A 45 13.60 2.55 -14.61
CA LEU A 45 13.56 1.10 -14.57
C LEU A 45 12.90 0.66 -13.26
N VAL A 46 11.92 -0.21 -13.33
CA VAL A 46 11.22 -0.76 -12.16
C VAL A 46 11.62 -2.21 -11.93
N LEU A 47 12.14 -2.52 -10.74
CA LEU A 47 12.61 -3.84 -10.35
C LEU A 47 11.87 -4.33 -9.10
N GLY A 48 11.16 -5.43 -9.22
CA GLY A 48 10.53 -6.15 -8.12
C GLY A 48 11.35 -7.36 -7.69
N VAL A 49 11.81 -7.41 -6.45
CA VAL A 49 12.58 -8.53 -5.91
C VAL A 49 11.64 -9.52 -5.23
N THR A 50 11.22 -10.55 -5.96
CA THR A 50 10.37 -11.64 -5.48
C THR A 50 10.67 -12.92 -6.25
N PRO A 51 10.62 -14.10 -5.60
CA PRO A 51 10.80 -15.39 -6.28
C PRO A 51 9.59 -15.78 -7.15
N ASN A 52 8.44 -15.11 -6.99
CA ASN A 52 7.24 -15.39 -7.79
C ASN A 52 7.26 -14.55 -9.08
N PRO A 53 7.45 -15.17 -10.27
CA PRO A 53 7.59 -14.43 -11.52
C PRO A 53 6.28 -13.74 -11.95
N LEU A 54 5.12 -14.30 -11.60
CA LEU A 54 3.84 -13.69 -11.91
C LEU A 54 3.62 -12.43 -11.06
N LEU A 55 3.90 -12.51 -9.76
CA LEU A 55 3.80 -11.36 -8.85
C LEU A 55 4.80 -10.27 -9.25
N ARG A 56 6.02 -10.64 -9.67
CA ARG A 56 7.02 -9.71 -10.18
C ARG A 56 6.49 -8.91 -11.37
N ARG A 57 5.97 -9.61 -12.40
CA ARG A 57 5.39 -8.95 -13.58
C ARG A 57 4.25 -8.03 -13.20
N LEU A 58 3.30 -8.51 -12.42
CA LEU A 58 2.15 -7.72 -11.99
C LEU A 58 2.60 -6.45 -11.27
N TYR A 59 3.61 -6.55 -10.39
CA TYR A 59 4.13 -5.42 -9.64
C TYR A 59 4.84 -4.41 -10.56
N GLU A 60 5.79 -4.88 -11.35
CA GLU A 60 6.58 -4.02 -12.24
C GLU A 60 5.71 -3.32 -13.28
N ASP A 61 4.76 -4.03 -13.92
CA ASP A 61 3.84 -3.44 -14.89
C ASP A 61 2.87 -2.43 -14.26
N SER A 62 2.31 -2.77 -13.09
CA SER A 62 1.41 -1.85 -12.40
C SER A 62 2.15 -0.57 -11.97
N PHE A 63 3.42 -0.70 -11.56
CA PHE A 63 4.25 0.46 -11.19
C PHE A 63 4.58 1.32 -12.41
N ALA A 64 4.95 0.69 -13.52
CA ALA A 64 5.20 1.39 -14.79
C ALA A 64 3.97 2.18 -15.24
N VAL A 65 2.80 1.59 -15.21
CA VAL A 65 1.52 2.27 -15.55
C VAL A 65 1.26 3.49 -14.65
N GLU A 66 1.52 3.40 -13.33
CA GLU A 66 1.33 4.55 -12.43
C GLU A 66 2.35 5.68 -12.71
N LEU A 67 3.59 5.34 -13.06
CA LEU A 67 4.60 6.34 -13.46
C LEU A 67 4.24 7.00 -14.80
N GLU A 68 3.75 6.24 -15.76
CA GLU A 68 3.31 6.75 -17.07
C GLU A 68 2.13 7.73 -16.96
N LYS A 69 1.19 7.49 -16.05
CA LYS A 69 0.11 8.44 -15.74
C LYS A 69 0.64 9.80 -15.24
N LEU A 70 1.85 9.82 -14.68
CA LEU A 70 2.52 11.04 -14.23
C LEU A 70 3.41 11.68 -15.31
N GLY A 71 3.47 11.07 -16.51
CA GLY A 71 4.26 11.57 -17.64
C GLY A 71 5.71 11.09 -17.67
N TYR A 72 6.11 10.15 -16.81
CA TYR A 72 7.43 9.51 -16.87
C TYR A 72 7.42 8.36 -17.86
N GLN A 73 8.56 8.10 -18.51
CA GLN A 73 8.77 6.84 -19.20
C GLN A 73 9.18 5.77 -18.17
N ALA A 74 8.58 4.59 -18.24
CA ALA A 74 8.89 3.51 -17.33
C ALA A 74 9.11 2.19 -18.07
N VAL A 75 9.98 1.34 -17.50
CA VAL A 75 10.30 0.02 -18.05
C VAL A 75 10.22 -1.01 -16.94
N SER A 76 9.44 -2.07 -17.18
CA SER A 76 9.40 -3.24 -16.30
C SER A 76 10.68 -4.07 -16.46
N GLY A 77 11.36 -4.34 -15.35
CA GLY A 77 12.66 -5.00 -15.34
C GLY A 77 12.63 -6.45 -15.82
N TYR A 78 11.51 -7.15 -15.67
CA TYR A 78 11.38 -8.52 -16.18
C TYR A 78 11.50 -8.60 -17.71
N LEU A 79 11.26 -7.51 -18.45
CA LEU A 79 11.44 -7.45 -19.89
C LEU A 79 12.94 -7.50 -20.28
N TRP A 80 13.82 -7.12 -19.36
CA TRP A 80 15.27 -7.13 -19.58
C TRP A 80 15.94 -8.34 -18.94
N ALA A 81 15.45 -8.79 -17.81
CA ALA A 81 15.91 -9.95 -17.09
C ALA A 81 14.70 -10.81 -16.67
N PRO A 82 14.20 -11.67 -17.59
CA PRO A 82 13.05 -12.53 -17.30
C PRO A 82 13.28 -13.46 -16.10
N ASP A 83 14.51 -13.94 -15.95
CA ASP A 83 14.92 -14.75 -14.80
C ASP A 83 15.57 -13.84 -13.74
N ALA A 84 14.90 -13.72 -12.58
CA ALA A 84 15.38 -12.91 -11.47
C ALA A 84 16.64 -13.50 -10.80
N THR A 85 16.91 -14.79 -10.99
CA THR A 85 18.05 -15.50 -10.36
C THR A 85 19.35 -15.34 -11.16
N SER A 86 19.25 -14.98 -12.44
CA SER A 86 20.38 -14.81 -13.38
C SER A 86 20.59 -13.36 -13.80
N LEU A 87 20.37 -12.40 -12.87
CA LEU A 87 20.49 -10.98 -13.17
C LEU A 87 21.94 -10.59 -13.48
N ASP A 88 22.26 -10.49 -14.75
CA ASP A 88 23.54 -9.94 -15.19
C ASP A 88 23.53 -8.41 -15.00
N LYS A 89 24.18 -7.98 -13.93
CA LYS A 89 24.24 -6.56 -13.55
C LYS A 89 24.86 -5.72 -14.68
N ASP A 90 25.93 -6.20 -15.30
CA ASP A 90 26.66 -5.44 -16.30
C ASP A 90 25.85 -5.29 -17.60
N ALA A 91 25.12 -6.34 -17.98
CA ALA A 91 24.20 -6.28 -19.11
C ALA A 91 23.05 -5.30 -18.87
N ILE A 92 22.50 -5.26 -17.64
CA ILE A 92 21.45 -4.29 -17.28
C ILE A 92 22.00 -2.86 -17.32
N ILE A 93 23.17 -2.60 -16.74
CA ILE A 93 23.80 -1.27 -16.76
C ILE A 93 24.09 -0.83 -18.20
N ALA A 94 24.62 -1.72 -19.04
CA ALA A 94 24.85 -1.42 -20.45
C ALA A 94 23.54 -1.04 -21.18
N ARG A 95 22.47 -1.78 -20.91
CA ARG A 95 21.15 -1.51 -21.49
C ARG A 95 20.54 -0.21 -20.96
N MET A 96 20.70 0.09 -19.68
CA MET A 96 20.27 1.37 -19.09
C MET A 96 20.91 2.55 -19.79
N LYS A 97 22.23 2.47 -20.05
CA LYS A 97 22.98 3.50 -20.79
C LYS A 97 22.48 3.64 -22.24
N ALA A 98 22.28 2.51 -22.94
CA ALA A 98 21.80 2.50 -24.32
C ALA A 98 20.38 3.06 -24.46
N GLU A 99 19.51 2.83 -23.47
CA GLU A 99 18.12 3.28 -23.50
C GLU A 99 17.88 4.60 -22.73
N ASN A 100 18.94 5.28 -22.27
CA ASN A 100 18.89 6.52 -21.48
C ASN A 100 18.01 6.40 -20.22
N VAL A 101 18.08 5.27 -19.53
CA VAL A 101 17.45 5.12 -18.21
C VAL A 101 18.28 5.86 -17.18
N THR A 102 17.67 6.83 -16.52
CA THR A 102 18.36 7.71 -15.55
C THR A 102 18.10 7.31 -14.11
N ASN A 103 17.02 6.56 -13.86
CA ASN A 103 16.62 6.24 -12.51
C ASN A 103 16.16 4.79 -12.38
N VAL A 104 16.30 4.23 -11.18
CA VAL A 104 15.88 2.85 -10.88
C VAL A 104 15.04 2.85 -9.61
N ILE A 105 13.89 2.18 -9.67
CA ILE A 105 13.09 1.83 -8.49
C ILE A 105 13.32 0.35 -8.20
N VAL A 106 13.69 0.04 -6.96
CA VAL A 106 13.83 -1.34 -6.49
C VAL A 106 12.92 -1.54 -5.29
N THR A 107 12.04 -2.53 -5.36
CA THR A 107 11.18 -2.90 -4.24
C THR A 107 11.44 -4.34 -3.82
N ARG A 108 11.60 -4.56 -2.52
CA ARG A 108 11.78 -5.88 -1.92
C ARG A 108 10.93 -6.06 -0.67
N ILE A 109 10.63 -7.30 -0.35
CA ILE A 109 10.06 -7.67 0.94
C ILE A 109 11.19 -7.68 1.97
N ILE A 110 11.02 -6.96 3.09
CA ILE A 110 11.99 -6.91 4.19
C ILE A 110 11.46 -7.58 5.46
N GLY A 111 10.15 -7.84 5.52
CA GLY A 111 9.52 -8.50 6.66
C GLY A 111 8.19 -9.13 6.30
N LYS A 112 7.84 -10.16 7.06
CA LYS A 112 6.52 -10.77 7.05
C LYS A 112 6.14 -11.09 8.49
N ARG A 113 4.92 -10.72 8.90
CA ARG A 113 4.38 -11.05 10.22
C ARG A 113 2.90 -11.39 10.11
N GLU A 114 2.42 -12.16 11.06
CA GLU A 114 1.01 -12.45 11.21
C GLU A 114 0.36 -11.42 12.12
N LEU A 115 -0.80 -10.92 11.70
CA LEU A 115 -1.68 -10.08 12.51
C LEU A 115 -2.90 -10.89 12.90
N VAL A 116 -2.96 -11.26 14.16
CA VAL A 116 -4.14 -11.93 14.72
C VAL A 116 -5.09 -10.88 15.25
N THR A 117 -6.27 -10.79 14.65
CA THR A 117 -7.33 -9.89 15.09
C THR A 117 -8.47 -10.71 15.65
N TYR A 118 -8.84 -10.45 16.90
CA TYR A 118 -10.02 -11.04 17.50
C TYR A 118 -11.23 -10.11 17.29
N THR A 119 -12.26 -10.64 16.64
CA THR A 119 -13.55 -9.97 16.53
C THR A 119 -14.46 -10.53 17.61
N ALA A 120 -14.78 -9.69 18.60
CA ALA A 120 -15.69 -10.08 19.65
C ALA A 120 -17.10 -10.35 19.10
N PRO A 121 -17.88 -11.24 19.73
CA PRO A 121 -19.24 -11.50 19.33
C PRO A 121 -20.08 -10.24 19.42
N THR A 122 -20.92 -10.02 18.41
CA THR A 122 -21.87 -8.90 18.40
C THR A 122 -23.12 -9.29 19.17
N VAL A 123 -23.18 -8.97 20.45
CA VAL A 123 -24.39 -9.16 21.25
C VAL A 123 -25.35 -7.99 20.97
N MET A 124 -26.35 -8.20 20.13
CA MET A 124 -27.46 -7.27 20.00
C MET A 124 -28.33 -7.33 21.24
N VAL A 125 -28.08 -6.49 22.24
CA VAL A 125 -29.01 -6.25 23.30
C VAL A 125 -30.11 -5.35 22.75
N GLY A 126 -31.23 -5.95 22.35
CA GLY A 126 -32.39 -5.19 21.92
C GLY A 126 -32.96 -4.41 23.12
N TYR A 127 -33.03 -3.14 22.96
CA TYR A 127 -33.76 -2.04 23.51
C TYR A 127 -32.88 -0.88 24.00
N GLY A 128 -32.85 0.17 23.21
CA GLY A 128 -32.77 1.55 23.71
C GLY A 128 -31.44 2.05 24.24
N GLY A 129 -30.35 1.87 23.54
CA GLY A 129 -29.11 2.55 23.91
C GLY A 129 -28.09 2.54 22.81
N TYR A 130 -27.73 3.70 22.29
CA TYR A 130 -26.53 3.89 21.50
C TYR A 130 -25.31 3.49 22.36
N GLY A 131 -24.91 2.25 22.27
CA GLY A 131 -23.75 1.70 22.97
C GLY A 131 -22.67 1.35 21.98
N GLY A 132 -21.68 2.23 21.88
CA GLY A 132 -20.48 2.00 21.08
C GLY A 132 -19.69 0.80 21.59
N TYR A 133 -18.83 0.36 20.73
CA TYR A 133 -17.79 -0.64 20.89
C TYR A 133 -17.34 -0.98 22.30
N GLY A 134 -17.50 -2.24 22.71
CA GLY A 134 -16.51 -2.90 23.57
C GLY A 134 -16.72 -2.82 25.09
N GLY A 135 -17.92 -2.80 25.63
CA GLY A 135 -18.06 -2.93 27.05
C GLY A 135 -19.44 -3.48 27.46
N PHE A 136 -19.46 -4.50 28.28
CA PHE A 136 -20.67 -4.88 29.03
C PHE A 136 -20.98 -3.75 30.02
N GLY A 137 -21.82 -2.80 29.61
CA GLY A 137 -22.22 -1.67 30.47
C GLY A 137 -23.09 -2.12 31.65
N PRO A 138 -23.38 -1.21 32.60
CA PRO A 138 -24.18 -1.52 33.80
C PRO A 138 -25.54 -2.14 33.50
N ALA A 139 -26.14 -1.83 32.34
CA ALA A 139 -27.40 -2.44 31.91
C ALA A 139 -27.31 -3.95 31.65
N TYR A 140 -26.12 -4.46 31.34
CA TYR A 140 -25.86 -5.89 31.13
C TYR A 140 -26.02 -6.69 32.41
N TYR A 141 -25.65 -6.11 33.55
CA TYR A 141 -25.77 -6.73 34.88
C TYR A 141 -27.09 -6.37 35.61
N GLY A 142 -27.90 -5.48 35.04
CA GLY A 142 -29.10 -4.97 35.68
C GLY A 142 -30.30 -5.93 35.72
N SER A 143 -30.28 -6.99 34.87
CA SER A 143 -31.32 -8.01 34.83
C SER A 143 -30.73 -9.38 34.53
N TRP A 144 -31.13 -10.40 35.27
CA TRP A 144 -30.69 -11.77 35.04
C TRP A 144 -31.05 -12.28 33.63
N SER A 145 -32.20 -11.87 33.10
CA SER A 145 -32.68 -12.28 31.79
C SER A 145 -31.81 -11.67 30.66
N THR A 146 -31.43 -10.40 30.80
CA THR A 146 -30.48 -9.74 29.86
C THR A 146 -29.13 -10.40 29.95
N TYR A 147 -28.63 -10.67 31.14
CA TYR A 147 -27.36 -11.37 31.35
C TYR A 147 -27.37 -12.78 30.73
N TYR A 148 -28.45 -13.54 30.97
CA TYR A 148 -28.61 -14.89 30.43
C TYR A 148 -28.67 -14.88 28.90
N THR A 149 -29.50 -14.01 28.31
CA THR A 149 -29.67 -13.91 26.86
C THR A 149 -28.36 -13.48 26.18
N ALA A 150 -27.69 -12.50 26.74
CA ALA A 150 -26.42 -12.04 26.22
C ALA A 150 -25.30 -13.09 26.37
N GLY A 151 -25.27 -13.80 27.49
CA GLY A 151 -24.35 -14.92 27.71
C GLY A 151 -24.61 -16.07 26.76
N TYR A 152 -25.89 -16.40 26.51
CA TYR A 152 -26.28 -17.44 25.56
C TYR A 152 -25.87 -17.06 24.10
N ALA A 153 -26.13 -15.80 23.71
CA ALA A 153 -25.71 -15.29 22.40
C ALA A 153 -24.20 -15.31 22.23
N ALA A 154 -23.42 -14.97 23.27
CA ALA A 154 -21.96 -15.02 23.23
C ALA A 154 -21.42 -16.46 23.14
N VAL A 155 -22.13 -17.46 23.64
CA VAL A 155 -21.77 -18.89 23.49
C VAL A 155 -22.13 -19.40 22.11
N MET A 156 -23.20 -18.91 21.48
CA MET A 156 -23.66 -19.31 20.15
C MET A 156 -22.86 -18.61 19.01
N ASP A 157 -22.35 -17.40 19.30
CA ASP A 157 -21.45 -16.66 18.40
C ASP A 157 -20.20 -16.24 19.19
N PRO A 158 -19.25 -17.17 19.41
CA PRO A 158 -18.12 -16.94 20.30
C PRO A 158 -17.11 -15.90 19.76
N GLY A 159 -17.46 -15.24 18.67
CA GLY A 159 -16.52 -14.41 17.92
C GLY A 159 -15.55 -15.25 17.10
N TYR A 160 -14.72 -14.60 16.34
CA TYR A 160 -13.74 -15.30 15.50
C TYR A 160 -12.39 -14.59 15.51
N MET A 161 -11.35 -15.38 15.30
CA MET A 161 -10.01 -14.88 15.07
C MET A 161 -9.75 -14.83 13.57
N THR A 162 -9.30 -13.68 13.11
CA THR A 162 -8.80 -13.51 11.73
C THR A 162 -7.29 -13.40 11.79
N VAL A 163 -6.61 -14.26 11.04
CA VAL A 163 -5.16 -14.19 10.86
C VAL A 163 -4.89 -13.60 9.48
N ASN A 164 -4.23 -12.45 9.45
CA ASN A 164 -3.82 -11.80 8.23
C ASN A 164 -2.30 -11.72 8.17
N ASP A 165 -1.74 -11.97 7.01
CA ASP A 165 -0.34 -11.69 6.76
C ASP A 165 -0.13 -10.18 6.56
N VAL A 166 0.82 -9.61 7.27
CA VAL A 166 1.32 -8.26 7.00
C VAL A 166 2.70 -8.37 6.40
N VAL A 167 2.88 -7.82 5.22
CA VAL A 167 4.15 -7.80 4.50
C VAL A 167 4.72 -6.39 4.56
N THR A 168 5.95 -6.27 5.03
CA THR A 168 6.70 -5.01 5.01
C THR A 168 7.55 -4.95 3.74
N LEU A 169 7.29 -3.93 2.93
CA LEU A 169 8.01 -3.65 1.70
C LEU A 169 8.95 -2.46 1.90
N GLN A 170 10.15 -2.55 1.34
CA GLN A 170 11.06 -1.42 1.19
C GLN A 170 11.18 -1.08 -0.28
N THR A 171 10.88 0.17 -0.63
CA THR A 171 11.03 0.71 -1.99
C THR A 171 12.11 1.78 -1.97
N ASN A 172 13.13 1.58 -2.79
CA ASN A 172 14.25 2.49 -2.97
C ASN A 172 14.23 3.09 -4.38
N PHE A 173 14.49 4.39 -4.48
CA PHE A 173 14.61 5.12 -5.73
C PHE A 173 16.03 5.66 -5.85
N TYR A 174 16.70 5.31 -6.95
CA TYR A 174 18.10 5.65 -7.22
C TYR A 174 18.21 6.60 -8.41
N ASP A 175 19.17 7.52 -8.35
CA ASP A 175 19.69 8.25 -9.49
C ASP A 175 20.90 7.47 -10.04
N ALA A 176 20.69 6.80 -11.17
CA ALA A 176 21.69 5.98 -11.86
C ALA A 176 22.46 6.77 -12.93
N SER A 177 22.22 8.07 -13.04
CA SER A 177 23.03 8.96 -13.89
C SER A 177 24.35 9.38 -13.22
N ARG A 178 24.53 9.04 -11.94
CA ARG A 178 25.75 9.31 -11.15
C ARG A 178 26.55 8.04 -10.95
N GLU A 179 27.84 8.19 -10.75
CA GLU A 179 28.73 7.10 -10.34
C GLU A 179 29.44 7.49 -9.03
N PRO A 180 29.22 6.71 -7.92
CA PRO A 180 28.29 5.58 -7.81
C PRO A 180 26.82 6.02 -7.82
N ASP A 181 25.91 5.07 -8.16
CA ASP A 181 24.46 5.30 -8.09
C ASP A 181 24.05 5.89 -6.74
N ALA A 182 23.28 6.96 -6.77
CA ALA A 182 22.88 7.65 -5.55
C ALA A 182 21.45 7.27 -5.12
N LEU A 183 21.29 6.81 -3.87
CA LEU A 183 19.96 6.67 -3.27
C LEU A 183 19.32 8.05 -3.12
N VAL A 184 18.16 8.23 -3.72
CA VAL A 184 17.40 9.48 -3.74
C VAL A 184 16.27 9.47 -2.74
N TRP A 185 15.59 8.35 -2.65
CA TRP A 185 14.46 8.18 -1.76
C TRP A 185 14.36 6.72 -1.32
N SER A 186 13.94 6.53 -0.09
CA SER A 186 13.60 5.24 0.48
C SER A 186 12.30 5.33 1.25
N GLY A 187 11.44 4.33 1.09
CA GLY A 187 10.19 4.23 1.83
C GLY A 187 9.92 2.82 2.28
N GLU A 188 9.39 2.68 3.48
CA GLU A 188 8.91 1.41 4.01
C GLU A 188 7.40 1.46 4.18
N SER A 189 6.74 0.39 3.80
CA SER A 189 5.29 0.26 3.91
C SER A 189 4.88 -1.12 4.39
N ASP A 190 3.85 -1.15 5.23
CA ASP A 190 3.14 -2.37 5.62
C ASP A 190 1.90 -2.54 4.77
N THR A 191 1.70 -3.75 4.29
CA THR A 191 0.48 -4.14 3.58
C THR A 191 -0.12 -5.37 4.22
N THR A 192 -1.37 -5.24 4.65
CA THR A 192 -2.14 -6.39 5.12
C THR A 192 -2.64 -7.17 3.91
N LEU A 193 -2.20 -8.42 3.78
CA LEU A 193 -2.57 -9.29 2.67
C LEU A 193 -3.87 -10.03 2.99
N ASP A 194 -4.85 -9.87 2.11
CA ASP A 194 -5.96 -10.80 2.00
C ASP A 194 -5.49 -11.97 1.12
N GLN A 195 -5.35 -13.16 1.70
CA GLN A 195 -4.87 -14.35 1.00
C GLN A 195 -5.70 -14.70 -0.23
N THR A 196 -6.99 -14.32 -0.24
CA THR A 196 -7.89 -14.56 -1.38
C THR A 196 -7.77 -13.51 -2.49
N ARG A 197 -7.13 -12.35 -2.22
CA ARG A 197 -7.10 -11.18 -3.10
C ARG A 197 -5.71 -10.56 -3.28
N SER A 198 -4.65 -11.25 -2.92
CA SER A 198 -3.28 -10.69 -2.90
C SER A 198 -2.89 -9.98 -4.21
N GLY A 199 -3.20 -10.55 -5.37
CA GLY A 199 -2.92 -9.92 -6.66
C GLY A 199 -3.71 -8.63 -6.91
N LYS A 200 -4.93 -8.51 -6.37
CA LYS A 200 -5.77 -7.31 -6.51
C LYS A 200 -5.32 -6.15 -5.61
N GLN A 201 -4.47 -6.41 -4.63
CA GLN A 201 -3.94 -5.40 -3.70
C GLN A 201 -2.72 -4.68 -4.24
N VAL A 202 -2.00 -5.27 -5.21
CA VAL A 202 -0.78 -4.70 -5.79
C VAL A 202 -0.97 -3.26 -6.30
N PRO A 203 -2.01 -2.91 -7.06
CA PRO A 203 -2.23 -1.52 -7.48
C PRO A 203 -2.40 -0.55 -6.31
N GLY A 204 -3.06 -0.97 -5.22
CA GLY A 204 -3.22 -0.16 -4.00
C GLY A 204 -1.90 0.11 -3.28
N VAL A 205 -1.02 -0.88 -3.22
CA VAL A 205 0.35 -0.73 -2.70
C VAL A 205 1.10 0.33 -3.50
N ILE A 206 1.09 0.18 -4.82
CA ILE A 206 1.84 1.05 -5.73
C ILE A 206 1.31 2.48 -5.68
N SER A 207 -0.01 2.67 -5.73
CA SER A 207 -0.59 4.02 -5.65
C SER A 207 -0.22 4.73 -4.35
N THR A 208 -0.15 4.01 -3.22
CA THR A 208 0.29 4.56 -1.93
C THR A 208 1.75 4.97 -1.96
N VAL A 209 2.63 4.13 -2.51
CA VAL A 209 4.08 4.44 -2.64
C VAL A 209 4.30 5.62 -3.58
N VAL A 210 3.69 5.61 -4.76
CA VAL A 210 3.80 6.69 -5.75
C VAL A 210 3.25 8.01 -5.20
N TYR A 211 2.12 7.97 -4.48
CA TYR A 211 1.60 9.15 -3.79
C TYR A 211 2.64 9.73 -2.81
N GLN A 212 3.28 8.88 -2.02
CA GLN A 212 4.29 9.32 -1.06
C GLN A 212 5.56 9.86 -1.73
N MET A 213 6.02 9.24 -2.82
CA MET A 213 7.15 9.75 -3.62
C MET A 213 6.86 11.15 -4.18
N ARG A 214 5.62 11.40 -4.64
CA ARG A 214 5.18 12.74 -5.07
C ARG A 214 5.12 13.72 -3.91
N ALA A 215 4.59 13.32 -2.75
CA ALA A 215 4.57 14.16 -1.54
C ALA A 215 5.99 14.54 -1.10
N SER A 216 6.95 13.64 -1.29
CA SER A 216 8.38 13.85 -1.04
C SER A 216 9.09 14.64 -2.18
N ARG A 217 8.36 15.02 -3.24
CA ARG A 217 8.86 15.78 -4.40
C ARG A 217 9.99 15.09 -5.18
N VAL A 218 10.03 13.77 -5.18
CA VAL A 218 11.00 12.99 -5.96
C VAL A 218 10.43 12.52 -7.30
N LEU A 219 9.11 12.54 -7.43
CA LEU A 219 8.34 12.37 -8.67
C LEU A 219 7.48 13.58 -8.97
#